data_512ceb376614793e140861e5bb1a2ee5
#
_entry.id   512ceb376614793e140861e5bb1a2ee5
#
_cell.length_a   1.000
_cell.length_b   1.000
_cell.length_c   1.000
_cell.angle_alpha   90.00
_cell.angle_beta   90.00
_cell.angle_gamma   90.00
#
_symmetry.space_group_name_H-M   'P 1'
#
loop_
_entity.id
_entity.type
_entity.pdbx_description
1 polymer ?
#
loop_
_entity_poly.entity_id
_entity_poly.type
_entity_poly.pdbx_seq_one_letter_code
_entity_poly.pdbx_strand_id
1 'polypeptide(L)'
;MSRKIFYKYSFLFVVCLCLVGCKGEVVDEYCSHTASFRFDFQYGHTQSYLYAAVNSPDYFVFVSTNPIDGGFDLITEAYGNKEVSVEHVTEAVLTRNGRALGLNNGLIVGRSSLQNGELYVFDRQCPNCFNETSQKKYALKFQNSANVICDRCKRVYGLLNGGVVVADEIGYDVNEKLFRYRATYSGTYFQVANQ
;
A
#
# COMPACT_ATOMS: atom_id res chain seq x y z
N MET A 1 8.65 -27.53 -59.44
CA MET A 1 8.91 -28.12 -58.09
C MET A 1 9.25 -27.05 -57.05
N SER A 2 8.64 -25.86 -57.01
CA SER A 2 9.09 -24.78 -56.13
C SER A 2 8.01 -24.12 -55.26
N ARG A 3 6.73 -24.11 -55.63
CA ARG A 3 5.68 -23.39 -54.87
C ARG A 3 5.26 -24.05 -53.54
N LYS A 4 5.31 -25.39 -53.44
CA LYS A 4 4.88 -26.10 -52.20
C LYS A 4 5.90 -25.99 -51.06
N ILE A 5 7.17 -25.75 -51.37
CA ILE A 5 8.24 -25.59 -50.38
C ILE A 5 8.14 -24.19 -49.73
N PHE A 6 7.83 -23.15 -50.52
CA PHE A 6 7.66 -21.79 -50.02
C PHE A 6 6.53 -21.67 -48.98
N TYR A 7 5.40 -22.35 -49.20
CA TYR A 7 4.27 -22.31 -48.24
C TYR A 7 4.60 -23.01 -46.91
N LYS A 8 5.40 -24.09 -46.94
CA LYS A 8 5.81 -24.75 -45.68
C LYS A 8 6.72 -23.91 -44.84
N TYR A 9 7.66 -23.19 -45.42
CA TYR A 9 8.57 -22.31 -44.66
C TYR A 9 7.89 -21.00 -44.21
N SER A 10 6.97 -20.47 -45.02
CA SER A 10 6.17 -19.28 -44.63
C SER A 10 5.26 -19.60 -43.47
N PHE A 11 4.63 -20.78 -43.41
CA PHE A 11 3.79 -21.21 -42.29
C PHE A 11 4.62 -21.45 -41.02
N LEU A 12 5.82 -22.03 -41.15
CA LEU A 12 6.73 -22.23 -40.01
C LEU A 12 7.23 -20.91 -39.44
N PHE A 13 7.48 -19.92 -40.31
CA PHE A 13 7.94 -18.59 -39.90
C PHE A 13 6.85 -17.80 -39.15
N VAL A 14 5.59 -17.90 -39.59
CA VAL A 14 4.44 -17.27 -38.91
C VAL A 14 4.18 -17.93 -37.55
N VAL A 15 4.32 -19.25 -37.43
CA VAL A 15 4.17 -19.98 -36.16
C VAL A 15 5.29 -19.64 -35.17
N CYS A 16 6.53 -19.46 -35.65
CA CYS A 16 7.63 -18.96 -34.77
C CYS A 16 7.45 -17.54 -34.26
N LEU A 17 6.86 -16.64 -35.06
CA LEU A 17 6.56 -15.27 -34.63
C LEU A 17 5.49 -15.19 -33.53
N CYS A 18 4.58 -16.16 -33.46
CA CYS A 18 3.56 -16.22 -32.40
C CYS A 18 4.10 -16.74 -31.05
N LEU A 19 5.32 -17.28 -31.01
CA LEU A 19 5.93 -17.81 -29.79
C LEU A 19 6.86 -16.79 -29.08
N VAL A 20 7.07 -15.62 -29.67
CA VAL A 20 7.69 -14.50 -28.96
C VAL A 20 6.62 -13.84 -28.10
N GLY A 21 6.11 -14.60 -27.14
CA GLY A 21 5.25 -14.09 -26.09
C GLY A 21 5.99 -12.98 -25.36
N CYS A 22 5.40 -11.79 -25.28
CA CYS A 22 5.84 -10.74 -24.37
C CYS A 22 6.09 -11.39 -23.01
N LYS A 23 7.36 -11.48 -22.59
CA LYS A 23 7.70 -11.57 -21.18
C LYS A 23 7.33 -10.21 -20.57
N GLY A 24 6.05 -10.00 -20.27
CA GLY A 24 5.68 -8.94 -19.36
C GLY A 24 6.40 -9.27 -18.06
N GLU A 25 7.30 -8.41 -17.62
CA GLU A 25 7.77 -8.45 -16.23
C GLU A 25 6.51 -8.37 -15.36
N VAL A 26 6.25 -9.44 -14.62
CA VAL A 26 5.23 -9.43 -13.58
C VAL A 26 5.82 -8.53 -12.48
N VAL A 27 5.52 -7.24 -12.56
CA VAL A 27 5.84 -6.32 -11.47
C VAL A 27 5.02 -6.79 -10.28
N ASP A 28 5.68 -7.29 -9.24
CA ASP A 28 4.99 -7.71 -8.02
C ASP A 28 4.25 -6.49 -7.47
N GLU A 29 2.93 -6.63 -7.35
CA GLU A 29 2.07 -5.56 -6.86
C GLU A 29 2.32 -5.23 -5.39
N TYR A 30 2.88 -6.19 -4.66
CA TYR A 30 3.15 -6.11 -3.23
C TYR A 30 4.66 -6.06 -2.97
N CYS A 31 5.05 -5.24 -2.01
CA CYS A 31 6.46 -5.18 -1.60
C CYS A 31 6.88 -6.42 -0.79
N SER A 32 8.19 -6.67 -0.73
CA SER A 32 8.77 -7.75 0.06
C SER A 32 9.01 -7.39 1.54
N HIS A 33 8.69 -6.16 1.96
CA HIS A 33 8.90 -5.73 3.33
C HIS A 33 7.87 -6.32 4.27
N THR A 34 8.29 -6.63 5.49
CA THR A 34 7.42 -7.26 6.49
C THR A 34 6.44 -6.26 7.08
N ALA A 35 5.16 -6.62 7.05
CA ALA A 35 4.13 -6.00 7.85
C ALA A 35 3.23 -7.11 8.42
N SER A 36 2.92 -7.03 9.69
CA SER A 36 2.03 -7.97 10.37
C SER A 36 1.26 -7.21 11.43
N PHE A 37 0.00 -6.92 11.14
CA PHE A 37 -0.86 -6.16 12.03
C PHE A 37 -2.29 -6.69 11.91
N ARG A 38 -2.97 -6.85 13.05
CA ARG A 38 -4.40 -7.16 13.09
C ARG A 38 -5.09 -6.25 14.10
N PHE A 39 -6.25 -5.75 13.70
CA PHE A 39 -7.11 -4.94 14.53
C PHE A 39 -8.54 -5.46 14.48
N ASP A 40 -9.15 -5.67 15.66
CA ASP A 40 -10.50 -6.22 15.79
C ASP A 40 -11.47 -5.12 16.22
N PHE A 41 -12.49 -4.88 15.41
CA PHE A 41 -13.48 -3.84 15.64
C PHE A 41 -14.63 -4.28 16.56
N GLN A 42 -14.71 -5.57 16.93
CA GLN A 42 -15.82 -6.09 17.77
C GLN A 42 -15.85 -5.52 19.18
N TYR A 43 -14.72 -5.00 19.66
CA TYR A 43 -14.56 -4.51 21.04
C TYR A 43 -14.82 -3.02 21.21
N GLY A 44 -15.69 -2.43 20.37
CA GLY A 44 -16.12 -1.04 20.51
C GLY A 44 -15.33 -0.02 19.71
N HIS A 45 -14.40 -0.47 18.85
CA HIS A 45 -13.51 0.40 18.07
C HIS A 45 -14.09 0.86 16.72
N THR A 46 -15.42 0.94 16.60
CA THR A 46 -16.10 1.38 15.37
C THR A 46 -16.12 2.90 15.18
N GLN A 47 -15.65 3.65 16.16
CA GLN A 47 -15.52 5.12 16.11
C GLN A 47 -14.18 5.57 15.55
N SER A 48 -13.23 4.67 15.33
CA SER A 48 -11.90 5.01 14.87
C SER A 48 -11.86 5.49 13.43
N TYR A 49 -10.89 6.32 13.10
CA TYR A 49 -10.64 6.69 11.71
C TYR A 49 -10.24 5.49 10.87
N LEU A 50 -9.60 4.46 11.45
CA LEU A 50 -9.31 3.21 10.77
C LEU A 50 -10.60 2.50 10.33
N TYR A 51 -11.63 2.44 11.19
CA TYR A 51 -12.93 1.86 10.82
C TYR A 51 -13.57 2.61 9.65
N ALA A 52 -13.53 3.94 9.68
CA ALA A 52 -14.00 4.77 8.59
C ALA A 52 -13.21 4.50 7.29
N ALA A 53 -11.88 4.38 7.36
CA ALA A 53 -11.02 4.15 6.20
C ALA A 53 -11.26 2.81 5.50
N VAL A 54 -11.58 1.75 6.25
CA VAL A 54 -11.88 0.44 5.66
C VAL A 54 -13.33 0.30 5.16
N ASN A 55 -14.23 1.24 5.52
CA ASN A 55 -15.65 1.20 5.13
C ASN A 55 -16.05 2.30 4.15
N SER A 56 -15.30 3.41 4.07
CA SER A 56 -15.64 4.55 3.22
C SER A 56 -14.65 4.70 2.07
N PRO A 57 -15.11 4.85 0.82
CA PRO A 57 -14.22 5.11 -0.30
C PRO A 57 -13.58 6.50 -0.17
N ASP A 58 -12.35 6.61 -0.69
CA ASP A 58 -11.55 7.83 -0.80
C ASP A 58 -11.23 8.51 0.55
N TYR A 59 -11.37 7.75 1.64
CA TYR A 59 -10.99 8.18 2.97
C TYR A 59 -9.74 7.41 3.43
N PHE A 60 -8.59 8.08 3.39
CA PHE A 60 -7.30 7.50 3.78
C PHE A 60 -6.85 8.03 5.13
N VAL A 61 -6.23 7.16 5.93
CA VAL A 61 -5.70 7.49 7.25
C VAL A 61 -4.27 6.98 7.41
N PHE A 62 -3.47 7.69 8.18
CA PHE A 62 -2.25 7.14 8.74
C PHE A 62 -2.60 6.33 9.98
N VAL A 63 -1.95 5.17 10.11
CA VAL A 63 -2.09 4.26 11.24
C VAL A 63 -0.72 4.04 11.83
N SER A 64 -0.57 4.28 13.12
CA SER A 64 0.64 3.98 13.88
C SER A 64 0.29 3.44 15.27
N THR A 65 1.27 2.88 15.96
CA THR A 65 1.08 2.38 17.31
C THR A 65 2.12 2.95 18.24
N ASN A 66 1.70 3.19 19.49
CA ASN A 66 2.59 3.56 20.58
C ASN A 66 2.47 2.52 21.70
N PRO A 67 3.55 1.83 22.08
CA PRO A 67 3.52 0.87 23.18
C PRO A 67 3.14 1.55 24.50
N ILE A 68 2.24 0.93 25.25
CA ILE A 68 1.88 1.32 26.62
C ILE A 68 1.95 0.08 27.53
N ASP A 69 1.86 0.27 28.83
CA ASP A 69 1.80 -0.82 29.78
C ASP A 69 0.52 -1.67 29.56
N GLY A 70 0.69 -2.97 29.38
CA GLY A 70 -0.42 -3.91 29.12
C GLY A 70 -1.07 -3.80 27.74
N GLY A 71 -0.46 -3.10 26.75
CA GLY A 71 -1.04 -3.00 25.40
C GLY A 71 -0.35 -2.00 24.47
N PHE A 72 -1.14 -1.31 23.69
CA PHE A 72 -0.68 -0.20 22.85
C PHE A 72 -1.81 0.79 22.56
N ASP A 73 -1.43 2.00 22.23
CA ASP A 73 -2.32 2.97 21.63
C ASP A 73 -2.29 2.80 20.11
N LEU A 74 -3.45 2.59 19.51
CA LEU A 74 -3.64 2.75 18.07
C LEU A 74 -3.88 4.24 17.80
N ILE A 75 -2.99 4.85 17.04
CA ILE A 75 -3.06 6.25 16.68
C ILE A 75 -3.45 6.34 15.21
N THR A 76 -4.55 7.01 14.91
CA THR A 76 -5.00 7.23 13.53
C THR A 76 -5.17 8.73 13.25
N GLU A 77 -4.66 9.15 12.07
CA GLU A 77 -4.66 10.53 11.60
C GLU A 77 -5.28 10.60 10.21
N ALA A 78 -6.25 11.47 10.00
CA ALA A 78 -6.89 11.72 8.71
C ALA A 78 -6.62 13.14 8.22
N TYR A 79 -6.57 13.31 6.90
CA TYR A 79 -6.38 14.62 6.31
C TYR A 79 -7.52 15.58 6.71
N GLY A 80 -7.15 16.78 7.13
CA GLY A 80 -8.10 17.84 7.49
C GLY A 80 -8.65 17.75 8.92
N ASN A 81 -8.43 16.64 9.61
CA ASN A 81 -8.79 16.54 11.02
C ASN A 81 -7.71 17.19 11.88
N LYS A 82 -8.12 18.02 12.84
CA LYS A 82 -7.19 18.69 13.75
C LYS A 82 -6.67 17.77 14.85
N GLU A 83 -7.43 16.75 15.16
CA GLU A 83 -7.13 15.80 16.24
C GLU A 83 -6.85 14.42 15.66
N VAL A 84 -5.94 13.71 16.29
CA VAL A 84 -5.70 12.28 16.03
C VAL A 84 -6.71 11.49 16.86
N SER A 85 -7.17 10.35 16.33
CA SER A 85 -7.91 9.37 17.12
C SER A 85 -6.91 8.46 17.82
N VAL A 86 -7.06 8.30 19.13
CA VAL A 86 -6.23 7.40 19.94
C VAL A 86 -7.14 6.37 20.59
N GLU A 87 -6.86 5.11 20.36
CA GLU A 87 -7.60 3.99 20.93
C GLU A 87 -6.68 3.10 21.75
N HIS A 88 -7.01 2.92 23.03
CA HIS A 88 -6.29 2.02 23.91
C HIS A 88 -6.65 0.57 23.62
N VAL A 89 -5.67 -0.22 23.24
CA VAL A 89 -5.85 -1.62 22.89
C VAL A 89 -5.06 -2.49 23.85
N THR A 90 -5.74 -3.32 24.60
CA THR A 90 -5.10 -4.22 25.57
C THR A 90 -4.50 -5.46 24.90
N GLU A 91 -3.43 -6.02 25.46
CA GLU A 91 -2.74 -7.21 24.93
C GLU A 91 -3.64 -8.43 24.75
N ALA A 92 -4.68 -8.58 25.58
CA ALA A 92 -5.62 -9.69 25.48
C ALA A 92 -6.32 -9.77 24.13
N VAL A 93 -6.50 -8.64 23.44
CA VAL A 93 -7.12 -8.54 22.12
C VAL A 93 -6.14 -8.86 21.00
N LEU A 94 -4.84 -8.79 21.25
CA LEU A 94 -3.80 -8.76 20.23
C LEU A 94 -2.79 -9.89 20.25
N THR A 95 -2.81 -10.73 21.26
CA THR A 95 -1.76 -11.73 21.55
C THR A 95 -1.47 -12.74 20.44
N ARG A 96 -2.17 -12.69 19.30
CA ARG A 96 -2.01 -13.68 18.24
C ARG A 96 -1.31 -13.22 16.98
N ASN A 97 -1.12 -11.91 16.75
CA ASN A 97 -0.56 -11.46 15.46
C ASN A 97 0.36 -10.25 15.67
N GLY A 98 1.49 -10.28 15.00
CA GLY A 98 2.57 -9.31 15.13
C GLY A 98 2.14 -7.82 15.05
N ARG A 99 3.01 -6.93 15.53
CA ARG A 99 2.81 -5.48 15.60
C ARG A 99 3.74 -4.72 14.66
N ALA A 100 4.11 -5.34 13.54
CA ALA A 100 4.97 -4.68 12.56
C ALA A 100 4.12 -3.86 11.59
N LEU A 101 4.13 -2.55 11.75
CA LEU A 101 3.48 -1.61 10.84
C LEU A 101 4.48 -1.11 9.78
N GLY A 102 5.07 -2.05 9.03
CA GLY A 102 6.00 -1.76 7.97
C GLY A 102 7.37 -1.24 8.44
N LEU A 103 8.00 -0.46 7.57
CA LEU A 103 9.39 0.00 7.75
C LEU A 103 9.54 1.11 8.80
N ASN A 104 8.52 1.97 8.95
CA ASN A 104 8.60 3.19 9.76
C ASN A 104 7.48 3.26 10.81
N ASN A 105 7.03 2.11 11.34
CA ASN A 105 5.92 2.01 12.30
C ASN A 105 4.70 2.84 11.85
N GLY A 106 4.36 2.76 10.59
CA GLY A 106 3.23 3.51 10.06
C GLY A 106 2.71 2.95 8.75
N LEU A 107 1.39 2.85 8.66
CA LEU A 107 0.66 2.45 7.46
C LEU A 107 -0.20 3.60 6.95
N ILE A 108 -0.51 3.57 5.67
CA ILE A 108 -1.53 4.39 5.02
C ILE A 108 -2.64 3.43 4.61
N VAL A 109 -3.83 3.59 5.15
CA VAL A 109 -4.95 2.66 4.94
C VAL A 109 -6.14 3.42 4.36
N GLY A 110 -6.77 2.85 3.34
CA GLY A 110 -8.01 3.41 2.76
C GLY A 110 -8.51 2.59 1.58
N ARG A 111 -9.67 2.96 1.06
CA ARG A 111 -10.26 2.36 -0.15
C ARG A 111 -10.29 3.38 -1.28
N SER A 112 -10.10 2.91 -2.51
CA SER A 112 -10.20 3.78 -3.69
C SER A 112 -11.48 3.50 -4.47
N SER A 113 -12.30 4.53 -4.71
CA SER A 113 -13.45 4.45 -5.60
C SER A 113 -13.03 4.23 -7.06
N LEU A 114 -11.85 4.70 -7.46
CA LEU A 114 -11.32 4.54 -8.81
C LEU A 114 -10.95 3.09 -9.15
N GLN A 115 -10.75 2.24 -8.12
CA GLN A 115 -10.37 0.83 -8.24
C GLN A 115 -11.43 -0.08 -7.62
N ASN A 116 -12.70 0.15 -7.93
CA ASN A 116 -13.84 -0.67 -7.50
C ASN A 116 -13.92 -0.88 -5.97
N GLY A 117 -13.51 0.10 -5.18
CA GLY A 117 -13.49 0.02 -3.72
C GLY A 117 -12.35 -0.85 -3.17
N GLU A 118 -11.30 -1.05 -3.95
CA GLU A 118 -10.13 -1.83 -3.51
C GLU A 118 -9.51 -1.26 -2.24
N LEU A 119 -9.19 -2.15 -1.30
CA LEU A 119 -8.50 -1.80 -0.05
C LEU A 119 -7.00 -1.67 -0.30
N TYR A 120 -6.48 -0.49 -0.07
CA TYR A 120 -5.05 -0.20 -0.14
C TYR A 120 -4.45 -0.08 1.25
N VAL A 121 -3.30 -0.71 1.41
CA VAL A 121 -2.44 -0.52 2.57
C VAL A 121 -1.02 -0.30 2.08
N PHE A 122 -0.51 0.90 2.34
CA PHE A 122 0.85 1.28 1.98
C PHE A 122 1.69 1.53 3.23
N ASP A 123 3.00 1.40 3.08
CA ASP A 123 3.95 1.88 4.07
C ASP A 123 3.94 3.42 4.12
N ARG A 124 4.04 3.98 5.31
CA ARG A 124 4.21 5.43 5.48
C ARG A 124 5.64 5.90 5.15
N GLN A 125 6.60 4.99 4.96
CA GLN A 125 7.95 5.29 4.53
C GLN A 125 7.99 5.67 3.06
N CYS A 126 8.69 6.75 2.72
CA CYS A 126 8.94 7.12 1.31
C CYS A 126 9.82 6.06 0.63
N PRO A 127 9.35 5.40 -0.45
CA PRO A 127 10.11 4.36 -1.14
C PRO A 127 11.38 4.89 -1.79
N ASN A 128 11.33 6.03 -2.48
CA ASN A 128 12.51 6.63 -3.09
C ASN A 128 13.63 6.89 -2.08
N CYS A 129 13.29 7.55 -0.97
CA CYS A 129 14.28 7.86 0.06
C CYS A 129 14.81 6.61 0.77
N PHE A 130 13.98 5.57 0.90
CA PHE A 130 14.43 4.30 1.44
C PHE A 130 15.37 3.57 0.47
N ASN A 131 15.05 3.51 -0.81
CA ASN A 131 15.86 2.87 -1.83
C ASN A 131 17.23 3.54 -1.97
N GLU A 132 17.29 4.88 -1.87
CA GLU A 132 18.55 5.64 -1.92
C GLU A 132 19.42 5.47 -0.67
N THR A 133 18.82 5.38 0.52
CA THR A 133 19.55 5.53 1.78
C THR A 133 19.46 4.34 2.71
N SER A 134 18.54 3.41 2.48
CA SER A 134 18.15 2.31 3.37
C SER A 134 17.70 2.79 4.78
N GLN A 135 17.36 4.07 4.93
CA GLN A 135 16.95 4.65 6.22
C GLN A 135 15.43 4.72 6.36
N LYS A 136 14.94 4.21 7.50
CA LYS A 136 13.51 4.14 7.85
C LYS A 136 13.04 5.39 8.60
N LYS A 137 13.31 6.59 8.08
CA LYS A 137 13.01 7.85 8.79
C LYS A 137 12.29 8.90 7.95
N TYR A 138 11.99 8.59 6.70
CA TYR A 138 11.37 9.55 5.79
C TYR A 138 9.87 9.24 5.65
N ALA A 139 9.11 9.51 6.70
CA ALA A 139 7.68 9.32 6.71
C ALA A 139 6.99 10.30 5.76
N LEU A 140 6.01 9.79 5.03
CA LEU A 140 5.12 10.58 4.17
C LEU A 140 4.13 11.40 5.01
N LYS A 141 3.72 12.54 4.49
CA LYS A 141 2.69 13.43 5.05
C LYS A 141 1.54 13.58 4.07
N PHE A 142 0.34 13.81 4.56
CA PHE A 142 -0.76 14.20 3.70
C PHE A 142 -0.46 15.55 3.03
N GLN A 143 -0.57 15.60 1.71
CA GLN A 143 -0.63 16.86 0.95
C GLN A 143 -2.08 17.30 0.78
N ASN A 144 -2.97 16.36 0.54
CA ASN A 144 -4.43 16.49 0.52
C ASN A 144 -5.07 15.13 0.81
N SER A 145 -6.39 15.00 0.69
CA SER A 145 -7.11 13.75 0.99
C SER A 145 -6.74 12.58 0.07
N ALA A 146 -6.23 12.84 -1.13
CA ALA A 146 -5.92 11.84 -2.17
C ALA A 146 -4.42 11.63 -2.39
N ASN A 147 -3.56 12.48 -1.82
CA ASN A 147 -2.12 12.47 -2.10
C ASN A 147 -1.29 12.58 -0.82
N VAL A 148 -0.15 11.92 -0.85
CA VAL A 148 0.90 12.06 0.18
C VAL A 148 2.21 12.57 -0.44
N ILE A 149 2.98 13.30 0.34
CA ILE A 149 4.24 13.92 -0.08
C ILE A 149 5.39 13.54 0.85
N CYS A 150 6.57 13.39 0.30
CA CYS A 150 7.82 13.26 1.05
C CYS A 150 8.50 14.61 1.22
N ASP A 151 8.77 15.02 2.46
CA ASP A 151 9.45 16.30 2.72
C ASP A 151 10.90 16.35 2.19
N ARG A 152 11.56 15.19 2.07
CA ARG A 152 12.95 15.13 1.60
C ARG A 152 13.06 15.21 0.09
N CYS A 153 12.39 14.32 -0.65
CA CYS A 153 12.54 14.24 -2.11
C CYS A 153 11.43 14.95 -2.88
N LYS A 154 10.46 15.53 -2.19
CA LYS A 154 9.30 16.27 -2.75
C LYS A 154 8.39 15.46 -3.67
N ARG A 155 8.62 14.15 -3.80
CA ARG A 155 7.72 13.29 -4.58
C ARG A 155 6.35 13.21 -3.94
N VAL A 156 5.34 13.27 -4.80
CA VAL A 156 3.92 13.17 -4.45
C VAL A 156 3.38 11.86 -4.99
N TYR A 157 2.74 11.09 -4.13
CA TYR A 157 2.15 9.80 -4.46
C TYR A 157 0.64 9.87 -4.36
N GLY A 158 -0.07 9.34 -5.38
CA GLY A 158 -1.52 9.33 -5.43
C GLY A 158 -2.10 8.08 -4.78
N LEU A 159 -2.90 8.25 -3.74
CA LEU A 159 -3.49 7.15 -2.98
C LEU A 159 -4.62 6.44 -3.72
N LEU A 160 -5.38 7.19 -4.54
CA LEU A 160 -6.54 6.67 -5.26
C LEU A 160 -6.17 5.76 -6.44
N ASN A 161 -4.97 5.92 -6.98
CA ASN A 161 -4.51 5.20 -8.18
C ASN A 161 -3.35 4.23 -7.89
N GLY A 162 -3.36 3.61 -6.71
CA GLY A 162 -2.41 2.55 -6.38
C GLY A 162 -1.05 3.01 -5.90
N GLY A 163 -0.95 4.26 -5.43
CA GLY A 163 0.29 4.77 -4.82
C GLY A 163 1.38 5.16 -5.82
N VAL A 164 1.03 5.40 -7.09
CA VAL A 164 1.99 5.86 -8.12
C VAL A 164 2.43 7.29 -7.88
N VAL A 165 3.62 7.65 -8.36
CA VAL A 165 4.08 9.05 -8.36
C VAL A 165 3.20 9.88 -9.28
N VAL A 166 2.64 10.98 -8.77
CA VAL A 166 1.77 11.91 -9.51
C VAL A 166 2.41 13.28 -9.72
N ALA A 167 3.43 13.65 -8.93
CA ALA A 167 4.24 14.84 -9.14
C ALA A 167 5.66 14.62 -8.56
N ASP A 168 6.65 15.15 -9.25
CA ASP A 168 8.07 15.10 -8.89
C ASP A 168 8.74 16.40 -9.37
N GLU A 169 9.63 16.97 -8.59
CA GLU A 169 10.44 18.14 -8.99
C GLU A 169 11.53 17.81 -10.00
N ILE A 170 11.92 16.53 -10.14
CA ILE A 170 13.09 16.08 -10.89
C ILE A 170 12.74 15.37 -12.21
N GLY A 171 11.47 15.02 -12.42
CA GLY A 171 10.98 14.25 -13.56
C GLY A 171 10.37 12.91 -13.17
N TYR A 172 9.41 12.48 -13.95
CA TYR A 172 8.61 11.29 -13.68
C TYR A 172 9.40 10.00 -13.84
N ASP A 173 9.54 9.21 -12.77
CA ASP A 173 9.62 7.75 -12.90
C ASP A 173 8.24 7.15 -12.59
N VAL A 174 7.46 6.91 -13.64
CA VAL A 174 6.11 6.34 -13.54
C VAL A 174 6.07 4.91 -12.95
N ASN A 175 7.23 4.28 -12.81
CA ASN A 175 7.34 2.92 -12.27
C ASN A 175 7.49 2.91 -10.76
N GLU A 176 7.76 4.06 -10.14
CA GLU A 176 7.91 4.12 -8.70
C GLU A 176 6.55 4.24 -8.01
N LYS A 177 6.32 3.34 -7.07
CA LYS A 177 5.08 3.23 -6.31
C LYS A 177 5.36 3.18 -4.82
N LEU A 178 4.35 3.52 -4.03
CA LEU A 178 4.36 3.22 -2.60
C LEU A 178 4.54 1.71 -2.36
N PHE A 179 5.24 1.37 -1.29
CA PHE A 179 5.33 -0.02 -0.82
C PHE A 179 3.95 -0.49 -0.38
N ARG A 180 3.34 -1.38 -1.15
CA ARG A 180 2.01 -1.92 -0.90
C ARG A 180 2.08 -3.23 -0.13
N TYR A 181 1.19 -3.40 0.84
CA TYR A 181 1.02 -4.61 1.64
C TYR A 181 -0.27 -5.34 1.31
N ARG A 182 -0.26 -6.67 1.49
CA ARG A 182 -1.49 -7.47 1.44
C ARG A 182 -2.33 -7.20 2.66
N ALA A 183 -3.62 -6.94 2.46
CA ALA A 183 -4.55 -6.68 3.54
C ALA A 183 -5.91 -7.29 3.27
N THR A 184 -6.61 -7.60 4.35
CA THR A 184 -7.99 -8.10 4.32
C THR A 184 -8.85 -7.36 5.34
N TYR A 185 -10.14 -7.20 5.01
CA TYR A 185 -11.14 -6.68 5.91
C TYR A 185 -12.41 -7.53 5.80
N SER A 186 -12.87 -8.10 6.92
CA SER A 186 -14.01 -9.01 6.99
C SER A 186 -15.29 -8.39 7.56
N GLY A 187 -15.29 -7.08 7.81
CA GLY A 187 -16.37 -6.38 8.54
C GLY A 187 -16.15 -6.35 10.05
N THR A 188 -15.46 -7.34 10.60
CA THR A 188 -15.18 -7.44 12.05
C THR A 188 -13.72 -7.19 12.39
N TYR A 189 -12.80 -7.54 11.52
CA TYR A 189 -11.39 -7.29 11.72
C TYR A 189 -10.70 -6.81 10.44
N PHE A 190 -9.68 -6.02 10.62
CA PHE A 190 -8.72 -5.60 9.62
C PHE A 190 -7.39 -6.30 9.87
N GLN A 191 -6.78 -6.84 8.82
CA GLN A 191 -5.50 -7.55 8.92
C GLN A 191 -4.58 -7.17 7.77
N VAL A 192 -3.32 -6.93 8.11
CA VAL A 192 -2.19 -6.80 7.19
C VAL A 192 -1.25 -7.97 7.43
N ALA A 193 -0.89 -8.70 6.39
CA ALA A 193 0.00 -9.84 6.49
C ALA A 193 0.89 -9.92 5.25
N ASN A 194 2.10 -9.39 5.38
CA ASN A 194 3.14 -9.48 4.36
C ASN A 194 4.37 -10.08 5.03
N GLN A 195 4.73 -11.28 4.61
CA GLN A 195 5.87 -12.04 5.15
C GLN A 195 6.97 -12.08 4.12
#